data_ab13c552c3c7af543fd5fe85a1c76424
#
_entry.id   ab13c552c3c7af543fd5fe85a1c76424
#
_cell.length_a   1.000
_cell.length_b   1.000
_cell.length_c   1.000
_cell.angle_alpha   90.00
_cell.angle_beta   90.00
_cell.angle_gamma   90.00
#
_symmetry.space_group_name_H-M   'P 1'
#
loop_
_entity.id
_entity.type
_entity.pdbx_description
1 polymer ?
#
loop_
_entity_poly.entity_id
_entity_poly.type
_entity_poly.pdbx_seq_one_letter_code
_entity_poly.pdbx_strand_id
1 'polypeptide(L)'
;MSNEKKAPNLHNVEFLRSAVKESDFPFDSLPQIVFAGKSNVGKSSLINALMMRKSLARTSAQPGKTQTINFYNINKEIYLVDLPGYGYAKASEKEREAWGQMIERYLNTSEKLRAVFLLVDIRHAPSANDKQMFEWMAYVGYDPIVIATKLDKIKRSQIDKQIKIIRQGLGADKETIIVPFSAETKQGRDIIWDFMDQVIENEEEA
;
A
#
# COMPACT_ATOMS: atom_id res chain seq x y z
N MET A 1 -30.49 4.16 -0.47
CA MET A 1 -29.92 5.09 0.53
C MET A 1 -28.51 4.54 0.80
N SER A 2 -27.50 5.15 0.20
CA SER A 2 -26.09 4.74 0.38
C SER A 2 -25.70 5.07 1.82
N ASN A 3 -25.47 4.03 2.63
CA ASN A 3 -24.74 4.17 3.88
C ASN A 3 -23.29 4.56 3.51
N GLU A 4 -23.01 5.85 3.46
CA GLU A 4 -21.62 6.30 3.44
C GLU A 4 -21.01 5.93 4.80
N LYS A 5 -20.34 4.77 4.85
CA LYS A 5 -19.48 4.43 5.98
C LYS A 5 -18.42 5.53 6.07
N LYS A 6 -18.38 6.28 7.13
CA LYS A 6 -17.32 7.24 7.40
C LYS A 6 -16.05 6.46 7.75
N ALA A 7 -14.91 6.98 7.31
CA ALA A 7 -13.60 6.48 7.74
C ALA A 7 -13.59 6.27 9.27
N PRO A 8 -12.90 5.23 9.76
CA PRO A 8 -12.95 4.83 11.17
C PRO A 8 -12.55 5.96 12.09
N ASN A 9 -13.12 5.97 13.28
CA ASN A 9 -12.72 6.90 14.33
C ASN A 9 -11.36 6.45 14.88
N LEU A 10 -10.31 7.20 14.58
CA LEU A 10 -8.92 6.89 14.91
C LEU A 10 -8.61 7.35 16.36
N HIS A 11 -8.81 6.50 17.36
CA HIS A 11 -8.55 6.83 18.75
C HIS A 11 -7.08 6.60 19.12
N ASN A 12 -6.53 5.47 18.68
CA ASN A 12 -5.15 5.08 18.95
C ASN A 12 -4.44 4.75 17.63
N VAL A 13 -3.39 5.49 17.32
CA VAL A 13 -2.57 5.29 16.11
C VAL A 13 -1.12 5.40 16.51
N GLU A 14 -0.40 4.30 16.41
CA GLU A 14 1.00 4.22 16.83
C GLU A 14 1.88 3.48 15.84
N PHE A 15 3.13 3.90 15.76
CA PHE A 15 4.17 3.11 15.12
C PHE A 15 4.58 1.99 16.07
N LEU A 16 4.36 0.73 15.67
CA LEU A 16 4.71 -0.40 16.50
C LEU A 16 6.22 -0.72 16.42
N ARG A 17 6.68 -1.07 15.21
CA ARG A 17 8.08 -1.46 14.97
C ARG A 17 8.46 -1.49 13.50
N SER A 18 9.77 -1.53 13.26
CA SER A 18 10.36 -1.92 11.98
C SER A 18 10.89 -3.35 12.06
N ALA A 19 10.58 -4.17 11.05
CA ALA A 19 11.01 -5.56 10.97
C ALA A 19 12.03 -5.74 9.83
N VAL A 20 13.08 -6.51 10.09
CA VAL A 20 14.12 -6.92 9.14
C VAL A 20 14.06 -8.42 8.87
N LYS A 21 13.52 -9.19 9.82
CA LYS A 21 13.39 -10.64 9.80
C LYS A 21 12.04 -11.07 10.38
N GLU A 22 11.65 -12.28 10.12
CA GLU A 22 10.36 -12.85 10.51
C GLU A 22 10.11 -12.79 12.02
N SER A 23 11.13 -13.03 12.85
CA SER A 23 11.01 -12.90 14.32
C SER A 23 10.68 -11.50 14.82
N ASP A 24 10.75 -10.50 13.94
CA ASP A 24 10.40 -9.11 14.27
C ASP A 24 8.93 -8.80 13.93
N PHE A 25 8.21 -9.71 13.26
CA PHE A 25 6.79 -9.50 12.93
C PHE A 25 5.91 -9.51 14.19
N PRO A 26 4.78 -8.80 14.18
CA PRO A 26 3.81 -8.89 15.27
C PRO A 26 3.31 -10.32 15.47
N PHE A 27 3.24 -10.78 16.71
CA PHE A 27 2.83 -12.15 17.06
C PHE A 27 1.32 -12.28 17.32
N ASP A 28 0.61 -11.15 17.41
CA ASP A 28 -0.83 -11.15 17.62
C ASP A 28 -1.62 -11.55 16.36
N SER A 29 -2.94 -11.67 16.52
CA SER A 29 -3.84 -12.10 15.45
C SER A 29 -4.47 -10.97 14.65
N LEU A 30 -3.99 -9.73 14.81
CA LEU A 30 -4.59 -8.59 14.15
C LEU A 30 -4.43 -8.66 12.61
N PRO A 31 -5.48 -8.34 11.85
CA PRO A 31 -5.42 -8.29 10.39
C PRO A 31 -4.39 -7.26 9.91
N GLN A 32 -3.76 -7.57 8.78
CA GLN A 32 -2.69 -6.76 8.21
C GLN A 32 -3.05 -6.32 6.80
N ILE A 33 -3.01 -5.02 6.56
CA ILE A 33 -3.19 -4.42 5.25
C ILE A 33 -1.85 -3.87 4.76
N VAL A 34 -1.40 -4.36 3.62
CA VAL A 34 -0.06 -4.09 3.08
C VAL A 34 -0.10 -3.03 1.99
N PHE A 35 0.87 -2.14 2.04
CA PHE A 35 1.10 -1.11 1.03
C PHE A 35 2.45 -1.35 0.35
N ALA A 36 2.42 -1.62 -0.95
CA ALA A 36 3.58 -1.78 -1.81
C ALA A 36 3.66 -0.66 -2.85
N GLY A 37 4.85 -0.34 -3.31
CA GLY A 37 5.00 0.66 -4.38
C GLY A 37 6.45 1.11 -4.53
N LYS A 38 6.70 1.75 -5.67
CA LYS A 38 8.02 2.30 -5.99
C LYS A 38 8.46 3.35 -4.98
N SER A 39 9.76 3.49 -4.77
CA SER A 39 10.32 4.58 -3.97
C SER A 39 9.82 5.94 -4.46
N ASN A 40 9.41 6.81 -3.55
CA ASN A 40 8.83 8.14 -3.81
C ASN A 40 7.47 8.15 -4.56
N VAL A 41 6.77 7.04 -4.62
CA VAL A 41 5.42 6.97 -5.20
C VAL A 41 4.37 7.73 -4.36
N GLY A 42 4.65 7.97 -3.07
CA GLY A 42 3.75 8.61 -2.13
C GLY A 42 3.20 7.69 -1.03
N LYS A 43 3.83 6.50 -0.84
CA LYS A 43 3.36 5.48 0.09
C LYS A 43 3.27 5.97 1.54
N SER A 44 4.34 6.53 2.10
CA SER A 44 4.31 7.08 3.46
C SER A 44 3.35 8.27 3.60
N SER A 45 3.15 9.05 2.52
CA SER A 45 2.16 10.14 2.52
C SER A 45 0.73 9.60 2.54
N LEU A 46 0.45 8.51 1.82
CA LEU A 46 -0.83 7.81 1.88
C LEU A 46 -1.07 7.28 3.30
N ILE A 47 -0.13 6.51 3.84
CA ILE A 47 -0.25 5.90 5.18
C ILE A 47 -0.48 6.99 6.24
N ASN A 48 0.26 8.09 6.20
CA ASN A 48 0.02 9.23 7.07
C ASN A 48 -1.37 9.84 6.89
N ALA A 49 -1.87 9.93 5.66
CA ALA A 49 -3.20 10.44 5.38
C ALA A 49 -4.29 9.50 5.90
N LEU A 50 -4.14 8.18 5.73
CA LEU A 50 -5.05 7.18 6.29
C LEU A 50 -5.11 7.29 7.81
N MET A 51 -3.96 7.40 8.46
CA MET A 51 -3.81 7.52 9.91
C MET A 51 -4.18 8.89 10.48
N MET A 52 -4.48 9.90 9.65
CA MET A 52 -4.66 11.30 10.08
C MET A 52 -3.47 11.82 10.91
N ARG A 53 -2.26 11.44 10.53
CA ARG A 53 -1.01 11.91 11.14
C ARG A 53 -0.15 12.64 10.11
N LYS A 54 0.64 13.62 10.58
CA LYS A 54 1.48 14.44 9.67
C LYS A 54 2.77 13.73 9.26
N SER A 55 3.36 12.92 10.14
CA SER A 55 4.71 12.37 9.93
C SER A 55 5.01 11.10 10.74
N LEU A 56 4.01 10.29 11.05
CA LEU A 56 4.21 9.02 11.78
C LEU A 56 4.91 8.01 10.87
N ALA A 57 4.42 7.85 9.63
CA ALA A 57 5.14 7.13 8.60
C ALA A 57 6.22 8.05 8.03
N ARG A 58 7.48 7.64 8.20
CA ARG A 58 8.62 8.45 7.77
C ARG A 58 8.77 8.38 6.25
N THR A 59 8.79 9.54 5.61
CA THR A 59 9.25 9.65 4.22
C THR A 59 10.76 9.47 4.22
N SER A 60 11.25 8.27 3.89
CA SER A 60 12.69 8.00 3.82
C SER A 60 13.28 8.70 2.59
N ALA A 61 13.81 9.89 2.77
CA ALA A 61 14.56 10.61 1.75
C ALA A 61 16.07 10.26 1.75
N GLN A 62 16.55 9.41 2.66
CA GLN A 62 17.98 9.11 2.79
C GLN A 62 18.33 7.75 2.20
N PRO A 63 19.25 7.73 1.20
CA PRO A 63 19.89 6.51 0.69
C PRO A 63 20.72 5.83 1.79
N GLY A 64 20.76 4.49 1.79
CA GLY A 64 21.68 3.71 2.64
C GLY A 64 21.15 3.30 4.01
N LYS A 65 19.86 3.53 4.35
CA LYS A 65 19.24 2.89 5.52
C LYS A 65 18.69 1.52 5.14
N THR A 66 18.91 0.56 6.03
CA THR A 66 18.30 -0.79 5.95
C THR A 66 16.81 -0.62 5.69
N GLN A 67 16.33 -1.16 4.58
CA GLN A 67 14.92 -1.12 4.26
C GLN A 67 14.20 -2.13 5.17
N THR A 68 13.15 -1.67 5.82
CA THR A 68 12.40 -2.43 6.80
C THR A 68 10.93 -2.47 6.42
N ILE A 69 10.25 -3.53 6.84
CA ILE A 69 8.79 -3.58 6.88
C ILE A 69 8.35 -2.84 8.13
N ASN A 70 7.51 -1.81 7.98
CA ASN A 70 7.08 -0.99 9.11
C ASN A 70 5.63 -1.26 9.44
N PHE A 71 5.34 -1.52 10.71
CA PHE A 71 4.01 -1.82 11.22
C PHE A 71 3.46 -0.64 12.01
N TYR A 72 2.25 -0.21 11.63
CA TYR A 72 1.48 0.84 12.30
C TYR A 72 0.21 0.24 12.84
N ASN A 73 -0.01 0.31 14.14
CA ASN A 73 -1.22 -0.17 14.79
C ASN A 73 -2.30 0.92 14.76
N ILE A 74 -3.51 0.52 14.39
CA ILE A 74 -4.69 1.37 14.40
C ILE A 74 -5.70 0.78 15.36
N ASN A 75 -6.04 1.52 16.41
CA ASN A 75 -7.07 1.19 17.40
C ASN A 75 -6.87 -0.15 18.13
N LYS A 76 -5.75 -0.84 17.97
CA LYS A 76 -5.52 -2.23 18.37
C LYS A 76 -6.43 -3.22 17.64
N GLU A 77 -6.85 -2.88 16.43
CA GLU A 77 -7.77 -3.65 15.60
C GLU A 77 -7.11 -4.11 14.29
N ILE A 78 -6.18 -3.34 13.74
CA ILE A 78 -5.56 -3.59 12.43
C ILE A 78 -4.12 -3.06 12.38
N TYR A 79 -3.30 -3.68 11.54
CA TYR A 79 -2.00 -3.14 11.12
C TYR A 79 -2.03 -2.59 9.71
N LEU A 80 -1.59 -1.35 9.54
CA LEU A 80 -1.13 -0.84 8.25
C LEU A 80 0.36 -1.18 8.11
N VAL A 81 0.73 -1.86 7.04
CA VAL A 81 2.07 -2.38 6.82
C VAL A 81 2.72 -1.71 5.63
N ASP A 82 3.79 -0.97 5.90
CA ASP A 82 4.57 -0.23 4.89
C ASP A 82 5.75 -1.08 4.42
N LEU A 83 5.65 -1.67 3.22
CA LEU A 83 6.75 -2.41 2.62
C LEU A 83 7.86 -1.47 2.13
N PRO A 84 9.11 -1.93 2.08
CA PRO A 84 10.20 -1.20 1.43
C PRO A 84 9.83 -0.81 0.00
N GLY A 85 10.10 0.44 -0.37
CA GLY A 85 9.88 0.89 -1.75
C GLY A 85 10.87 0.25 -2.71
N TYR A 86 10.38 -0.37 -3.79
CA TYR A 86 11.22 -0.93 -4.84
C TYR A 86 11.73 0.12 -5.84
N GLY A 87 12.64 -0.29 -6.74
CA GLY A 87 13.16 0.56 -7.81
C GLY A 87 14.11 1.65 -7.35
N TYR A 88 14.80 1.45 -6.24
CA TYR A 88 15.79 2.38 -5.73
C TYR A 88 17.06 2.34 -6.59
N ALA A 89 17.31 3.40 -7.37
CA ALA A 89 18.40 3.45 -8.36
C ALA A 89 19.82 3.32 -7.77
N LYS A 90 19.98 3.62 -6.47
CA LYS A 90 21.29 3.57 -5.78
C LYS A 90 21.53 2.29 -4.98
N ALA A 91 20.56 1.38 -4.92
CA ALA A 91 20.73 0.10 -4.24
C ALA A 91 21.56 -0.86 -5.10
N SER A 92 22.49 -1.59 -4.48
CA SER A 92 23.19 -2.67 -5.11
C SER A 92 22.23 -3.80 -5.52
N GLU A 93 22.63 -4.63 -6.48
CA GLU A 93 21.85 -5.79 -6.89
C GLU A 93 21.56 -6.74 -5.72
N LYS A 94 22.56 -6.99 -4.89
CA LYS A 94 22.45 -7.81 -3.68
C LYS A 94 21.44 -7.27 -2.67
N GLU A 95 21.38 -5.95 -2.47
CA GLU A 95 20.39 -5.32 -1.60
C GLU A 95 18.97 -5.46 -2.17
N ARG A 96 18.80 -5.26 -3.49
CA ARG A 96 17.51 -5.43 -4.15
C ARG A 96 16.98 -6.86 -4.07
N GLU A 97 17.87 -7.84 -4.23
CA GLU A 97 17.56 -9.26 -4.09
C GLU A 97 17.15 -9.60 -2.65
N ALA A 98 17.90 -9.15 -1.66
CA ALA A 98 17.58 -9.37 -0.24
C ALA A 98 16.22 -8.75 0.15
N TRP A 99 15.89 -7.58 -0.39
CA TRP A 99 14.58 -6.96 -0.16
C TRP A 99 13.44 -7.73 -0.85
N GLY A 100 13.67 -8.20 -2.08
CA GLY A 100 12.72 -9.05 -2.79
C GLY A 100 12.41 -10.30 -1.98
N GLN A 101 13.42 -11.01 -1.52
CA GLN A 101 13.26 -12.21 -0.69
C GLN A 101 12.53 -11.93 0.64
N MET A 102 12.82 -10.79 1.30
CA MET A 102 12.14 -10.42 2.53
C MET A 102 10.66 -10.13 2.32
N ILE A 103 10.32 -9.38 1.26
CA ILE A 103 8.92 -9.06 0.90
C ILE A 103 8.18 -10.34 0.52
N GLU A 104 8.77 -11.16 -0.35
CA GLU A 104 8.20 -12.44 -0.78
C GLU A 104 7.94 -13.35 0.41
N ARG A 105 8.92 -13.50 1.30
CA ARG A 105 8.75 -14.28 2.52
C ARG A 105 7.60 -13.75 3.38
N TYR A 106 7.57 -12.45 3.64
CA TYR A 106 6.50 -11.84 4.44
C TYR A 106 5.11 -12.10 3.84
N LEU A 107 4.94 -11.85 2.54
CA LEU A 107 3.66 -12.01 1.87
C LEU A 107 3.22 -13.49 1.77
N ASN A 108 4.16 -14.43 1.72
CA ASN A 108 3.86 -15.87 1.68
C ASN A 108 3.62 -16.49 3.06
N THR A 109 4.19 -15.92 4.13
CA THR A 109 4.13 -16.52 5.47
C THR A 109 3.16 -15.83 6.42
N SER A 110 2.69 -14.62 6.09
CA SER A 110 1.77 -13.89 6.97
C SER A 110 0.33 -14.40 6.83
N GLU A 111 -0.10 -15.25 7.75
CA GLU A 111 -1.48 -15.73 7.85
C GLU A 111 -2.49 -14.62 8.19
N LYS A 112 -2.01 -13.45 8.60
CA LYS A 112 -2.82 -12.29 9.02
C LYS A 112 -3.00 -11.26 7.90
N LEU A 113 -2.35 -11.48 6.76
CA LEU A 113 -2.44 -10.61 5.61
C LEU A 113 -3.83 -10.73 4.96
N ARG A 114 -4.53 -9.60 4.83
CA ARG A 114 -5.88 -9.53 4.29
C ARG A 114 -5.97 -8.88 2.93
N ALA A 115 -5.19 -7.84 2.70
CA ALA A 115 -5.15 -7.17 1.41
C ALA A 115 -3.77 -6.58 1.12
N VAL A 116 -3.48 -6.46 -0.17
CA VAL A 116 -2.28 -5.78 -0.66
C VAL A 116 -2.70 -4.64 -1.59
N PHE A 117 -2.29 -3.43 -1.25
CA PHE A 117 -2.49 -2.23 -2.07
C PHE A 117 -1.22 -1.91 -2.84
N LEU A 118 -1.32 -1.83 -4.16
CA LEU A 118 -0.23 -1.40 -5.04
C LEU A 118 -0.36 0.08 -5.36
N LEU A 119 0.66 0.87 -5.01
CA LEU A 119 0.69 2.30 -5.29
C LEU A 119 1.43 2.60 -6.59
N VAL A 120 0.80 3.39 -7.44
CA VAL A 120 1.38 3.94 -8.68
C VAL A 120 1.18 5.45 -8.73
N ASP A 121 2.07 6.16 -9.41
CA ASP A 121 1.95 7.62 -9.59
C ASP A 121 1.02 7.91 -10.77
N ILE A 122 -0.12 8.58 -10.52
CA ILE A 122 -1.15 8.83 -11.55
C ILE A 122 -0.62 9.63 -12.76
N ARG A 123 0.49 10.34 -12.60
CA ARG A 123 1.05 11.20 -13.65
C ARG A 123 1.75 10.42 -14.78
N HIS A 124 2.09 9.16 -14.53
CA HIS A 124 2.95 8.36 -15.41
C HIS A 124 2.33 6.99 -15.70
N ALA A 125 2.73 6.40 -16.82
CA ALA A 125 2.49 4.99 -17.05
C ALA A 125 3.26 4.16 -15.99
N PRO A 126 2.72 3.01 -15.54
CA PRO A 126 3.41 2.09 -14.65
C PRO A 126 4.77 1.66 -15.22
N SER A 127 5.76 1.55 -14.36
CA SER A 127 7.08 1.01 -14.74
C SER A 127 7.02 -0.53 -14.85
N ALA A 128 8.06 -1.12 -15.45
CA ALA A 128 8.20 -2.58 -15.49
C ALA A 128 8.16 -3.22 -14.09
N ASN A 129 8.75 -2.56 -13.10
CA ASN A 129 8.71 -3.03 -11.71
C ASN A 129 7.30 -2.96 -11.10
N ASP A 130 6.50 -1.94 -11.44
CA ASP A 130 5.11 -1.86 -10.98
C ASP A 130 4.28 -2.99 -11.57
N LYS A 131 4.47 -3.28 -12.86
CA LYS A 131 3.84 -4.39 -13.55
C LYS A 131 4.25 -5.74 -12.96
N GLN A 132 5.54 -5.95 -12.76
CA GLN A 132 6.07 -7.17 -12.15
C GLN A 132 5.49 -7.40 -10.74
N MET A 133 5.39 -6.34 -9.93
CA MET A 133 4.81 -6.41 -8.59
C MET A 133 3.31 -6.76 -8.66
N PHE A 134 2.57 -6.15 -9.58
CA PHE A 134 1.16 -6.44 -9.81
C PHE A 134 0.93 -7.91 -10.20
N GLU A 135 1.66 -8.39 -11.19
CA GLU A 135 1.59 -9.78 -11.68
C GLU A 135 1.98 -10.78 -10.58
N TRP A 136 3.01 -10.45 -9.79
CA TRP A 136 3.44 -11.31 -8.71
C TRP A 136 2.40 -11.38 -7.56
N MET A 137 1.78 -10.27 -7.19
CA MET A 137 0.68 -10.26 -6.19
C MET A 137 -0.47 -11.16 -6.63
N ALA A 138 -0.86 -11.06 -7.90
CA ALA A 138 -1.90 -11.93 -8.47
C ALA A 138 -1.47 -13.41 -8.48
N TYR A 139 -0.20 -13.69 -8.79
CA TYR A 139 0.36 -15.05 -8.79
C TYR A 139 0.32 -15.71 -7.40
N VAL A 140 0.56 -14.96 -6.33
CA VAL A 140 0.50 -15.46 -4.94
C VAL A 140 -0.91 -15.44 -4.35
N GLY A 141 -1.94 -15.15 -5.17
CA GLY A 141 -3.35 -15.30 -4.80
C GLY A 141 -4.00 -14.04 -4.21
N TYR A 142 -3.37 -12.88 -4.32
CA TYR A 142 -4.00 -11.61 -3.93
C TYR A 142 -4.57 -10.91 -5.15
N ASP A 143 -5.79 -10.36 -5.02
CA ASP A 143 -6.37 -9.42 -5.98
C ASP A 143 -5.90 -8.01 -5.62
N PRO A 144 -4.87 -7.45 -6.30
CA PRO A 144 -4.29 -6.18 -5.88
C PRO A 144 -5.24 -5.02 -6.16
N ILE A 145 -5.54 -4.25 -5.13
CA ILE A 145 -6.19 -2.95 -5.27
C ILE A 145 -5.12 -1.91 -5.59
N VAL A 146 -5.31 -1.18 -6.70
CA VAL A 146 -4.34 -0.19 -7.16
C VAL A 146 -4.71 1.20 -6.64
N ILE A 147 -3.77 1.89 -6.00
CA ILE A 147 -3.95 3.28 -5.57
C ILE A 147 -3.13 4.19 -6.49
N ALA A 148 -3.83 5.00 -7.29
CA ALA A 148 -3.22 5.98 -8.18
C ALA A 148 -2.98 7.29 -7.40
N THR A 149 -1.77 7.45 -6.87
CA THR A 149 -1.37 8.54 -5.98
C THR A 149 -1.12 9.87 -6.71
N LYS A 150 -1.01 10.98 -5.97
CA LYS A 150 -0.70 12.33 -6.47
C LYS A 150 -1.77 12.88 -7.41
N LEU A 151 -3.03 12.57 -7.14
CA LEU A 151 -4.19 13.04 -7.92
C LEU A 151 -4.22 14.58 -8.03
N ASP A 152 -3.77 15.30 -7.01
CA ASP A 152 -3.66 16.77 -6.99
C ASP A 152 -2.68 17.35 -8.02
N LYS A 153 -1.86 16.52 -8.66
CA LYS A 153 -0.87 16.94 -9.66
C LYS A 153 -1.36 16.84 -11.10
N ILE A 154 -2.62 16.42 -11.32
CA ILE A 154 -3.23 16.36 -12.65
C ILE A 154 -4.59 17.10 -12.67
N LYS A 155 -5.04 17.49 -13.86
CA LYS A 155 -6.37 18.10 -14.04
C LYS A 155 -7.45 17.03 -13.98
N ARG A 156 -8.64 17.40 -13.48
CA ARG A 156 -9.79 16.49 -13.40
C ARG A 156 -10.12 15.83 -14.75
N SER A 157 -10.01 16.57 -15.85
CA SER A 157 -10.24 16.05 -17.22
C SER A 157 -9.24 15.00 -17.68
N GLN A 158 -8.14 14.80 -16.97
CA GLN A 158 -7.09 13.83 -17.30
C GLN A 158 -7.24 12.51 -16.52
N ILE A 159 -8.09 12.46 -15.50
CA ILE A 159 -8.18 11.33 -14.57
C ILE A 159 -8.51 10.04 -15.32
N ASP A 160 -9.60 10.01 -16.10
CA ASP A 160 -10.04 8.80 -16.82
C ASP A 160 -8.99 8.30 -17.80
N LYS A 161 -8.32 9.24 -18.49
CA LYS A 161 -7.22 8.91 -19.39
C LYS A 161 -6.06 8.25 -18.65
N GLN A 162 -5.66 8.80 -17.49
CA GLN A 162 -4.55 8.26 -16.71
C GLN A 162 -4.90 6.90 -16.08
N ILE A 163 -6.12 6.72 -15.60
CA ILE A 163 -6.59 5.42 -15.09
C ILE A 163 -6.53 4.36 -16.22
N LYS A 164 -6.94 4.71 -17.44
CA LYS A 164 -6.82 3.79 -18.59
C LYS A 164 -5.37 3.44 -18.89
N ILE A 165 -4.45 4.41 -18.85
CA ILE A 165 -3.00 4.19 -19.05
C ILE A 165 -2.44 3.27 -17.96
N ILE A 166 -2.82 3.49 -16.69
CA ILE A 166 -2.39 2.65 -15.57
C ILE A 166 -2.89 1.22 -15.75
N ARG A 167 -4.17 1.03 -16.04
CA ARG A 167 -4.76 -0.29 -16.28
C ARG A 167 -4.05 -1.05 -17.39
N GLN A 168 -3.83 -0.41 -18.54
CA GLN A 168 -3.12 -1.00 -19.67
C GLN A 168 -1.65 -1.31 -19.33
N GLY A 169 -0.97 -0.39 -18.64
CA GLY A 169 0.44 -0.56 -18.28
C GLY A 169 0.69 -1.69 -17.28
N LEU A 170 -0.24 -1.95 -16.38
CA LEU A 170 -0.19 -3.08 -15.44
C LEU A 170 -0.65 -4.40 -16.08
N GLY A 171 -1.36 -4.37 -17.22
CA GLY A 171 -2.05 -5.54 -17.74
C GLY A 171 -3.27 -5.93 -16.93
N ALA A 172 -3.82 -4.99 -16.16
CA ALA A 172 -4.96 -5.21 -15.28
C ALA A 172 -6.26 -5.33 -16.08
N ASP A 173 -7.14 -6.22 -15.64
CA ASP A 173 -8.46 -6.43 -16.24
C ASP A 173 -9.46 -5.30 -15.91
N LYS A 174 -10.71 -5.48 -16.34
CA LYS A 174 -11.77 -4.48 -16.11
C LYS A 174 -12.21 -4.43 -14.65
N GLU A 175 -12.14 -5.54 -13.96
CA GLU A 175 -12.59 -5.73 -12.57
C GLU A 175 -11.58 -5.19 -11.57
N THR A 176 -10.31 -5.06 -11.97
CA THR A 176 -9.27 -4.51 -11.11
C THR A 176 -9.65 -3.11 -10.62
N ILE A 177 -9.69 -2.94 -9.33
CA ILE A 177 -10.03 -1.66 -8.68
C ILE A 177 -8.83 -0.72 -8.73
N ILE A 178 -9.04 0.50 -9.28
CA ILE A 178 -8.03 1.56 -9.29
C ILE A 178 -8.62 2.81 -8.63
N VAL A 179 -8.09 3.18 -7.48
CA VAL A 179 -8.56 4.32 -6.67
C VAL A 179 -7.64 5.52 -6.86
N PRO A 180 -8.10 6.62 -7.48
CA PRO A 180 -7.36 7.88 -7.50
C PRO A 180 -7.27 8.48 -6.10
N PHE A 181 -6.06 8.87 -5.68
CA PHE A 181 -5.80 9.35 -4.32
C PHE A 181 -4.91 10.59 -4.29
N SER A 182 -5.23 11.54 -3.41
CA SER A 182 -4.38 12.69 -3.06
C SER A 182 -4.11 12.74 -1.56
N ALA A 183 -2.86 12.69 -1.18
CA ALA A 183 -2.46 12.93 0.22
C ALA A 183 -2.64 14.40 0.64
N GLU A 184 -2.64 15.32 -0.30
CA GLU A 184 -2.83 16.76 -0.07
C GLU A 184 -4.30 17.07 0.26
N THR A 185 -5.22 16.68 -0.63
CA THR A 185 -6.66 16.98 -0.51
C THR A 185 -7.44 15.93 0.28
N LYS A 186 -6.83 14.77 0.57
CA LYS A 186 -7.47 13.58 1.18
C LYS A 186 -8.52 12.91 0.29
N GLN A 187 -8.68 13.33 -0.95
CA GLN A 187 -9.58 12.68 -1.89
C GLN A 187 -9.20 11.21 -2.07
N GLY A 188 -10.18 10.31 -2.04
CA GLY A 188 -10.01 8.87 -2.14
C GLY A 188 -9.72 8.16 -0.81
N ARG A 189 -9.49 8.89 0.29
CA ARG A 189 -9.19 8.32 1.60
C ARG A 189 -10.31 7.42 2.13
N ASP A 190 -11.54 7.92 2.07
CA ASP A 190 -12.69 7.18 2.61
C ASP A 190 -12.98 5.93 1.78
N ILE A 191 -12.81 5.99 0.45
CA ILE A 191 -12.92 4.83 -0.44
C ILE A 191 -11.91 3.74 -0.05
N ILE A 192 -10.66 4.11 0.25
CA ILE A 192 -9.63 3.15 0.66
C ILE A 192 -9.98 2.51 2.00
N TRP A 193 -10.53 3.28 2.96
CA TRP A 193 -11.01 2.74 4.23
C TRP A 193 -12.18 1.78 4.04
N ASP A 194 -13.17 2.13 3.20
CA ASP A 194 -14.29 1.23 2.88
C ASP A 194 -13.82 -0.12 2.33
N PHE A 195 -12.81 -0.13 1.47
CA PHE A 195 -12.21 -1.39 0.99
C PHE A 195 -11.50 -2.17 2.09
N MET A 196 -10.76 -1.50 2.97
CA MET A 196 -10.09 -2.17 4.08
C MET A 196 -11.11 -2.81 5.03
N ASP A 197 -12.18 -2.10 5.38
CA ASP A 197 -13.24 -2.59 6.25
C ASP A 197 -13.95 -3.80 5.63
N GLN A 198 -14.30 -3.74 4.32
CA GLN A 198 -14.92 -4.87 3.62
C GLN A 198 -14.05 -6.13 3.62
N VAL A 199 -12.74 -5.98 3.41
CA VAL A 199 -11.82 -7.13 3.39
C VAL A 199 -11.67 -7.75 4.77
N ILE A 200 -11.77 -6.95 5.85
CA ILE A 200 -11.69 -7.44 7.21
C ILE A 200 -12.99 -8.14 7.61
N GLU A 201 -14.15 -7.54 7.30
CA GLU A 201 -15.49 -8.07 7.65
C GLU A 201 -15.77 -9.41 6.93
N ASN A 202 -15.40 -9.57 5.66
CA ASN A 202 -15.68 -10.78 4.87
C ASN A 202 -14.98 -12.06 5.39
N GLU A 203 -13.93 -11.91 6.20
CA GLU A 203 -13.25 -13.08 6.78
C GLU A 203 -13.76 -13.46 8.18
N GLU A 204 -14.48 -12.60 8.87
CA GLU A 204 -15.14 -12.98 10.12
C GLU A 204 -16.38 -13.87 9.88
N GLU A 205 -16.87 -13.89 8.62
CA GLU A 205 -18.04 -14.69 8.20
C GLU A 205 -17.64 -16.02 7.51
N ALA A 206 -16.36 -16.27 7.21
CA ALA A 206 -15.86 -17.45 6.51
C ALA A 206 -15.21 -18.46 7.46
#